data_b12b5078e2bd459331d5c134001a7b49
#
_entry.id   b12b5078e2bd459331d5c134001a7b49
#
_cell.length_a   1.000
_cell.length_b   1.000
_cell.length_c   1.000
_cell.angle_alpha   90.00
_cell.angle_beta   90.00
_cell.angle_gamma   90.00
#
_symmetry.space_group_name_H-M   'P 1'
#
loop_
_entity.id
_entity.type
_entity.pdbx_description
1 polymer ?
#
loop_
_entity_poly.entity_id
_entity_poly.type
_entity_poly.pdbx_seq_one_letter_code
_entity_poly.pdbx_strand_id
1 'polypeptide(L)'
;MADERALAEAARAWPFEEARKIVERIGGKTPAKGYVLFETGYGPSGLPHIGTFGEVVRTTMVRQAFQLLCPDIPTRLFAFSDDMDGLRKVPDNVPNQEMMKAYVGDKLTTFGTPLTSIPDPFSNEYPSFGHHNNARLRAFLDRFGFEYEFQSATALYGAGRFDETLRTVLRNYDAIMQIVMPHLRDQRRTTYCPFLPIRIRDGRKQVLEVPAVEIRPVAGTIVFKDDVEGKFEVPVTGGNCKLQWRVDWAMRWTALGVDYEMSGKDLIDSVKLGSQICRAIGGRPPEGFTYELFLDEKGEKISKSKGNGLSVEEWLQYAPHESLALFMYQQPRRAKRLFFDVIPKAVDEYLGFLDAFAAEDAAKRLENPVWHIHNGKPPRAELPLTFGILLNLASVANAETKDVLWGFIANYRPGASPEKMPILDRLVGYALAYYRDFVKPAKRYRAPTDQERAALADLEKTLAAIALGTNAEDIQNQVYEVGKRHGFAISPGG
;
A
#
# COMPACT_ATOMS: atom_id res chain seq x y z
N MET A 1 -11.39 17.67 23.62
CA MET A 1 -10.96 16.26 23.83
C MET A 1 -12.14 15.37 24.27
N ALA A 2 -12.83 15.58 25.39
CA ALA A 2 -13.97 14.71 25.76
C ALA A 2 -15.12 14.76 24.75
N ASP A 3 -15.43 15.93 24.21
CA ASP A 3 -16.47 16.14 23.19
C ASP A 3 -16.09 15.50 21.84
N GLU A 4 -14.84 15.62 21.41
CA GLU A 4 -14.33 15.02 20.16
C GLU A 4 -14.31 13.48 20.23
N ARG A 5 -13.98 12.91 21.39
CA ARG A 5 -14.07 11.45 21.61
C ARG A 5 -15.52 10.95 21.49
N ALA A 6 -16.48 11.64 22.10
CA ALA A 6 -17.89 11.27 21.99
C ALA A 6 -18.39 11.30 20.52
N LEU A 7 -17.94 12.29 19.75
CA LEU A 7 -18.20 12.34 18.31
C LEU A 7 -17.55 11.17 17.57
N ALA A 8 -16.31 10.82 17.90
CA ALA A 8 -15.61 9.69 17.30
C ALA A 8 -16.23 8.32 17.61
N GLU A 9 -16.83 8.17 18.81
CA GLU A 9 -17.61 6.99 19.16
C GLU A 9 -18.84 6.79 18.26
N ALA A 10 -19.42 7.87 17.73
CA ALA A 10 -20.58 7.86 16.85
C ALA A 10 -20.21 7.91 15.35
N ALA A 11 -18.97 8.22 15.01
CA ALA A 11 -18.52 8.39 13.63
C ALA A 11 -18.63 7.09 12.82
N ARG A 12 -19.04 7.22 11.54
CA ARG A 12 -19.29 6.10 10.62
C ARG A 12 -18.14 5.86 9.64
N ALA A 13 -17.13 6.73 9.62
CA ALA A 13 -15.96 6.50 8.81
C ALA A 13 -15.32 5.14 9.18
N TRP A 14 -15.00 4.33 8.18
CA TRP A 14 -14.55 2.96 8.37
C TRP A 14 -13.34 2.78 9.31
N PRO A 15 -12.36 3.74 9.41
CA PRO A 15 -11.29 3.58 10.40
C PRO A 15 -11.80 3.61 11.85
N PHE A 16 -12.83 4.40 12.14
CA PHE A 16 -13.46 4.39 13.47
C PHE A 16 -14.25 3.12 13.71
N GLU A 17 -14.94 2.57 12.69
CA GLU A 17 -15.60 1.25 12.82
C GLU A 17 -14.62 0.15 13.18
N GLU A 18 -13.46 0.12 12.52
CA GLU A 18 -12.40 -0.85 12.82
C GLU A 18 -11.76 -0.59 14.19
N ALA A 19 -11.51 0.66 14.54
CA ALA A 19 -10.97 1.02 15.85
C ALA A 19 -11.87 0.60 17.02
N ARG A 20 -13.20 0.72 16.87
CA ARG A 20 -14.17 0.24 17.88
C ARG A 20 -14.10 -1.25 18.13
N LYS A 21 -13.82 -2.08 17.12
CA LYS A 21 -13.58 -3.53 17.30
C LYS A 21 -12.38 -3.78 18.22
N ILE A 22 -11.33 -2.97 18.07
CA ILE A 22 -10.14 -3.08 18.93
C ILE A 22 -10.49 -2.64 20.35
N VAL A 23 -11.25 -1.56 20.54
CA VAL A 23 -11.74 -1.12 21.86
C VAL A 23 -12.55 -2.22 22.53
N GLU A 24 -13.48 -2.86 21.81
CA GLU A 24 -14.28 -4.00 22.31
C GLU A 24 -13.35 -5.19 22.64
N ARG A 25 -12.40 -5.53 21.77
CA ARG A 25 -11.43 -6.60 21.97
C ARG A 25 -10.69 -6.48 23.30
N ILE A 26 -10.26 -5.29 23.66
CA ILE A 26 -9.47 -5.03 24.88
C ILE A 26 -10.34 -4.65 26.08
N GLY A 27 -11.66 -4.55 25.90
CA GLY A 27 -12.61 -4.11 26.96
C GLY A 27 -12.34 -2.69 27.45
N GLY A 28 -11.84 -1.82 26.58
CA GLY A 28 -11.50 -0.42 26.89
C GLY A 28 -10.35 -0.25 27.87
N LYS A 29 -9.53 -1.30 28.13
CA LYS A 29 -8.42 -1.29 29.09
C LYS A 29 -7.09 -1.58 28.40
N THR A 30 -6.03 -1.03 28.94
CA THR A 30 -4.67 -1.34 28.49
C THR A 30 -4.39 -2.85 28.61
N PRO A 31 -4.02 -3.55 27.52
CA PRO A 31 -3.64 -4.95 27.57
C PRO A 31 -2.46 -5.20 28.53
N ALA A 32 -2.35 -6.43 29.07
CA ALA A 32 -1.28 -6.79 30.00
C ALA A 32 0.16 -6.54 29.46
N LYS A 33 0.34 -6.55 28.14
CA LYS A 33 1.62 -6.18 27.48
C LYS A 33 1.91 -4.68 27.44
N GLY A 34 1.00 -3.82 27.95
CA GLY A 34 1.17 -2.38 28.09
C GLY A 34 0.77 -1.54 26.88
N TYR A 35 0.38 -2.14 25.77
CA TYR A 35 0.02 -1.45 24.52
C TYR A 35 -0.91 -2.27 23.64
N VAL A 36 -1.54 -1.61 22.67
CA VAL A 36 -2.25 -2.26 21.54
C VAL A 36 -1.27 -2.38 20.37
N LEU A 37 -1.18 -3.57 19.79
CA LEU A 37 -0.29 -3.87 18.68
C LEU A 37 -1.03 -3.97 17.36
N PHE A 38 -0.64 -3.12 16.43
CA PHE A 38 -0.98 -3.17 15.01
C PHE A 38 0.17 -3.83 14.25
N GLU A 39 -0.13 -4.64 13.26
CA GLU A 39 0.88 -5.28 12.41
C GLU A 39 0.54 -5.13 10.93
N THR A 40 1.59 -5.01 10.12
CA THR A 40 1.53 -5.10 8.65
C THR A 40 2.60 -6.05 8.17
N GLY A 41 2.29 -6.89 7.18
CA GLY A 41 3.20 -7.90 6.65
C GLY A 41 3.89 -7.46 5.35
N TYR A 42 5.14 -7.83 5.19
CA TYR A 42 5.91 -7.58 3.99
C TYR A 42 6.76 -8.78 3.59
N GLY A 43 6.55 -9.29 2.37
CA GLY A 43 7.41 -10.32 1.77
C GLY A 43 8.57 -9.68 0.99
N PRO A 44 9.82 -9.70 1.49
CA PRO A 44 10.95 -9.02 0.86
C PRO A 44 11.55 -9.77 -0.33
N SER A 45 10.80 -10.63 -0.97
CA SER A 45 11.15 -11.21 -2.27
C SER A 45 10.98 -10.24 -3.45
N GLY A 46 10.55 -9.01 -3.21
CA GLY A 46 10.41 -7.94 -4.19
C GLY A 46 10.41 -6.57 -3.51
N LEU A 47 10.54 -5.51 -4.32
CA LEU A 47 10.53 -4.13 -3.82
C LEU A 47 9.16 -3.74 -3.24
N PRO A 48 9.10 -2.78 -2.29
CA PRO A 48 7.86 -2.20 -1.83
C PRO A 48 7.06 -1.63 -3.00
N HIS A 49 5.76 -1.70 -2.91
CA HIS A 49 4.88 -1.28 -3.99
C HIS A 49 3.62 -0.61 -3.44
N ILE A 50 2.73 -0.22 -4.33
CA ILE A 50 1.48 0.48 -4.00
C ILE A 50 0.58 -0.31 -3.03
N GLY A 51 0.60 -1.64 -3.07
CA GLY A 51 -0.07 -2.50 -2.08
C GLY A 51 0.53 -2.37 -0.69
N THR A 52 1.87 -2.32 -0.59
CA THR A 52 2.59 -2.07 0.68
C THR A 52 2.20 -0.72 1.26
N PHE A 53 2.20 0.34 0.44
CA PHE A 53 1.71 1.65 0.86
C PHE A 53 0.26 1.59 1.36
N GLY A 54 -0.62 0.94 0.58
CA GLY A 54 -2.05 0.84 0.89
C GLY A 54 -2.34 0.12 2.20
N GLU A 55 -1.55 -0.89 2.56
CA GLU A 55 -1.69 -1.62 3.81
C GLU A 55 -1.25 -0.77 5.01
N VAL A 56 -0.05 -0.18 4.93
CA VAL A 56 0.49 0.62 6.03
C VAL A 56 -0.34 1.89 6.26
N VAL A 57 -0.75 2.60 5.20
CA VAL A 57 -1.55 3.82 5.36
C VAL A 57 -2.92 3.53 5.95
N ARG A 58 -3.61 2.47 5.53
CA ARG A 58 -4.90 2.08 6.10
C ARG A 58 -4.77 1.64 7.56
N THR A 59 -3.75 0.86 7.89
CA THR A 59 -3.48 0.44 9.28
C THR A 59 -3.17 1.66 10.16
N THR A 60 -2.41 2.64 9.63
CA THR A 60 -2.14 3.90 10.31
C THR A 60 -3.43 4.69 10.58
N MET A 61 -4.36 4.77 9.63
CA MET A 61 -5.65 5.43 9.82
C MET A 61 -6.48 4.79 10.92
N VAL A 62 -6.51 3.45 11.00
CA VAL A 62 -7.19 2.73 12.09
C VAL A 62 -6.51 2.98 13.44
N ARG A 63 -5.17 2.97 13.48
CA ARG A 63 -4.39 3.29 14.68
C ARG A 63 -4.68 4.69 15.19
N GLN A 64 -4.72 5.69 14.31
CA GLN A 64 -5.04 7.08 14.64
C GLN A 64 -6.48 7.23 15.17
N ALA A 65 -7.44 6.56 14.54
CA ALA A 65 -8.81 6.51 15.02
C ALA A 65 -8.91 5.86 16.42
N PHE A 66 -8.16 4.78 16.66
CA PHE A 66 -8.06 4.16 17.98
C PHE A 66 -7.45 5.09 19.03
N GLN A 67 -6.39 5.80 18.68
CA GLN A 67 -5.73 6.77 19.58
C GLN A 67 -6.66 7.92 19.99
N LEU A 68 -7.59 8.34 19.12
CA LEU A 68 -8.62 9.32 19.49
C LEU A 68 -9.66 8.72 20.45
N LEU A 69 -10.08 7.46 20.22
CA LEU A 69 -11.05 6.77 21.09
C LEU A 69 -10.44 6.41 22.45
N CYS A 70 -9.17 6.05 22.51
CA CYS A 70 -8.47 5.59 23.71
C CYS A 70 -7.09 6.27 23.84
N PRO A 71 -7.04 7.60 24.11
CA PRO A 71 -5.80 8.37 24.11
C PRO A 71 -4.79 7.94 25.18
N ASP A 72 -5.26 7.32 26.26
CA ASP A 72 -4.41 6.86 27.37
C ASP A 72 -3.82 5.47 27.14
N ILE A 73 -4.19 4.79 26.06
CA ILE A 73 -3.69 3.43 25.76
C ILE A 73 -2.58 3.53 24.70
N PRO A 74 -1.33 3.19 25.06
CA PRO A 74 -0.22 3.19 24.10
C PRO A 74 -0.47 2.26 22.92
N THR A 75 0.03 2.63 21.76
CA THR A 75 -0.06 1.84 20.53
C THR A 75 1.30 1.64 19.90
N ARG A 76 1.52 0.48 19.29
CA ARG A 76 2.69 0.20 18.44
C ARG A 76 2.23 -0.31 17.07
N LEU A 77 2.98 -0.02 16.04
CA LEU A 77 2.78 -0.57 14.69
C LEU A 77 4.04 -1.32 14.28
N PHE A 78 3.92 -2.61 14.04
CA PHE A 78 5.00 -3.41 13.50
C PHE A 78 4.91 -3.49 11.97
N ALA A 79 6.01 -3.13 11.29
CA ALA A 79 6.24 -3.48 9.90
C ALA A 79 7.07 -4.77 9.90
N PHE A 80 6.38 -5.90 9.74
CA PHE A 80 6.97 -7.23 9.83
C PHE A 80 7.46 -7.72 8.47
N SER A 81 8.72 -8.07 8.39
CA SER A 81 9.33 -8.63 7.18
C SER A 81 9.51 -10.14 7.29
N ASP A 82 8.93 -10.88 6.34
CA ASP A 82 9.08 -12.34 6.20
C ASP A 82 10.43 -12.71 5.53
N ASP A 83 11.51 -12.07 5.97
CA ASP A 83 12.86 -12.18 5.38
C ASP A 83 13.56 -13.53 5.60
N MET A 84 12.98 -14.40 6.41
CA MET A 84 13.41 -15.79 6.59
C MET A 84 12.80 -16.74 5.55
N ASP A 85 11.89 -16.25 4.70
CA ASP A 85 11.31 -17.05 3.62
C ASP A 85 12.36 -17.47 2.61
N GLY A 86 12.23 -18.70 2.11
CA GLY A 86 13.06 -19.22 1.02
C GLY A 86 12.69 -18.62 -0.34
N LEU A 87 13.68 -18.43 -1.21
CA LEU A 87 13.48 -17.92 -2.55
C LEU A 87 12.83 -18.99 -3.45
N ARG A 88 11.56 -18.81 -3.80
CA ARG A 88 10.80 -19.76 -4.64
C ARG A 88 10.86 -19.44 -6.13
N LYS A 89 11.12 -18.21 -6.48
CA LYS A 89 11.24 -17.70 -7.85
C LYS A 89 12.11 -16.43 -7.82
N VAL A 90 12.97 -16.27 -8.82
CA VAL A 90 13.67 -14.99 -9.01
C VAL A 90 12.67 -13.96 -9.50
N PRO A 91 12.54 -12.80 -8.85
CA PRO A 91 11.67 -11.71 -9.32
C PRO A 91 12.18 -11.13 -10.64
N ASP A 92 11.27 -10.77 -11.55
CA ASP A 92 11.61 -10.33 -12.90
C ASP A 92 12.34 -8.95 -12.91
N ASN A 93 12.17 -8.16 -11.84
CA ASN A 93 12.73 -6.80 -11.69
C ASN A 93 14.01 -6.75 -10.82
N VAL A 94 14.67 -7.87 -10.60
CA VAL A 94 15.92 -7.96 -9.84
C VAL A 94 17.09 -8.14 -10.81
N PRO A 95 18.20 -7.39 -10.65
CA PRO A 95 19.42 -7.62 -11.46
C PRO A 95 20.10 -8.93 -11.08
N ASN A 96 21.10 -9.34 -11.86
CA ASN A 96 21.89 -10.56 -11.62
C ASN A 96 21.04 -11.83 -11.47
N GLN A 97 20.00 -11.97 -12.28
CA GLN A 97 19.05 -13.08 -12.21
C GLN A 97 19.72 -14.46 -12.31
N GLU A 98 20.78 -14.62 -13.10
CA GLU A 98 21.50 -15.89 -13.21
C GLU A 98 22.14 -16.32 -11.89
N MET A 99 22.75 -15.37 -11.16
CA MET A 99 23.28 -15.63 -9.82
C MET A 99 22.13 -16.06 -8.88
N MET A 100 21.00 -15.36 -8.94
CA MET A 100 19.83 -15.61 -8.08
C MET A 100 19.21 -17.00 -8.30
N LYS A 101 19.26 -17.55 -9.53
CA LYS A 101 18.71 -18.89 -9.85
C LYS A 101 19.34 -20.00 -8.99
N ALA A 102 20.59 -19.84 -8.60
CA ALA A 102 21.29 -20.81 -7.77
C ALA A 102 20.73 -20.95 -6.33
N TYR A 103 19.87 -20.02 -5.91
CA TYR A 103 19.28 -19.97 -4.57
C TYR A 103 17.78 -20.32 -4.56
N VAL A 104 17.20 -20.56 -5.74
CA VAL A 104 15.79 -20.94 -5.88
C VAL A 104 15.61 -22.39 -5.45
N GLY A 105 14.53 -22.69 -4.71
CA GLY A 105 14.14 -24.05 -4.35
C GLY A 105 13.66 -24.88 -5.53
N ASP A 106 13.72 -26.19 -5.40
CA ASP A 106 13.28 -27.16 -6.42
C ASP A 106 11.76 -27.35 -6.49
N LYS A 107 11.01 -26.71 -5.59
CA LYS A 107 9.55 -26.78 -5.43
C LYS A 107 8.99 -28.13 -4.93
N LEU A 108 9.81 -29.14 -4.77
CA LEU A 108 9.42 -30.48 -4.31
C LEU A 108 9.88 -30.74 -2.87
N THR A 109 11.16 -30.50 -2.61
CA THR A 109 11.80 -30.79 -1.32
C THR A 109 12.42 -29.57 -0.66
N THR A 110 12.54 -28.45 -1.38
CA THR A 110 13.13 -27.22 -0.85
C THR A 110 12.38 -25.96 -1.27
N PHE A 111 12.18 -25.06 -0.31
CA PHE A 111 11.66 -23.73 -0.56
C PHE A 111 12.75 -22.72 -0.96
N GLY A 112 13.98 -23.17 -1.09
CA GLY A 112 15.12 -22.33 -1.45
C GLY A 112 15.85 -21.74 -0.27
N THR A 113 16.84 -20.90 -0.57
CA THR A 113 17.67 -20.22 0.42
C THR A 113 16.87 -19.09 1.09
N PRO A 114 16.94 -18.93 2.43
CA PRO A 114 16.37 -17.76 3.11
C PRO A 114 16.88 -16.46 2.48
N LEU A 115 15.98 -15.49 2.30
CA LEU A 115 16.29 -14.23 1.61
C LEU A 115 17.46 -13.47 2.26
N THR A 116 17.61 -13.60 3.59
CA THR A 116 18.72 -13.03 4.35
C THR A 116 20.05 -13.79 4.21
N SER A 117 20.06 -14.91 3.50
CA SER A 117 21.25 -15.72 3.21
C SER A 117 21.65 -15.72 1.72
N ILE A 118 20.96 -14.93 0.89
CA ILE A 118 21.28 -14.77 -0.52
C ILE A 118 22.13 -13.49 -0.69
N PRO A 119 23.27 -13.52 -1.38
CA PRO A 119 24.05 -12.32 -1.67
C PRO A 119 23.19 -11.22 -2.30
N ASP A 120 23.47 -9.96 -1.99
CA ASP A 120 22.73 -8.82 -2.55
C ASP A 120 22.95 -8.73 -4.08
N PRO A 121 21.86 -8.88 -4.89
CA PRO A 121 22.01 -8.81 -6.35
C PRO A 121 22.09 -7.38 -6.87
N PHE A 122 21.78 -6.36 -6.08
CA PHE A 122 21.74 -4.96 -6.50
C PHE A 122 23.08 -4.24 -6.31
N SER A 123 23.72 -4.50 -5.16
CA SER A 123 24.92 -3.79 -4.74
C SER A 123 25.70 -4.62 -3.70
N ASN A 124 26.84 -4.09 -3.25
CA ASN A 124 27.59 -4.65 -2.13
C ASN A 124 27.35 -3.86 -0.82
N GLU A 125 26.34 -3.01 -0.77
CA GLU A 125 26.06 -2.16 0.41
C GLU A 125 25.40 -2.95 1.54
N TYR A 126 24.62 -3.99 1.20
CA TYR A 126 23.89 -4.79 2.18
C TYR A 126 24.40 -6.23 2.22
N PRO A 127 24.34 -6.85 3.40
CA PRO A 127 24.84 -8.23 3.58
C PRO A 127 24.09 -9.26 2.72
N SER A 128 22.86 -9.00 2.32
CA SER A 128 22.04 -9.94 1.55
C SER A 128 20.89 -9.27 0.82
N PHE A 129 20.27 -10.03 -0.08
CA PHE A 129 19.04 -9.66 -0.79
C PHE A 129 17.90 -9.27 0.18
N GLY A 130 17.69 -10.06 1.25
CA GLY A 130 16.70 -9.74 2.28
C GLY A 130 17.01 -8.44 3.00
N HIS A 131 18.26 -8.18 3.37
CA HIS A 131 18.66 -6.92 4.02
C HIS A 131 18.50 -5.72 3.10
N HIS A 132 18.83 -5.86 1.81
CA HIS A 132 18.61 -4.80 0.81
C HIS A 132 17.14 -4.41 0.74
N ASN A 133 16.24 -5.39 0.56
CA ASN A 133 14.81 -5.13 0.45
C ASN A 133 14.20 -4.61 1.76
N ASN A 134 14.70 -5.06 2.91
CA ASN A 134 14.32 -4.51 4.22
C ASN A 134 14.73 -3.03 4.35
N ALA A 135 15.92 -2.67 3.87
CA ALA A 135 16.35 -1.26 3.85
C ALA A 135 15.48 -0.42 2.90
N ARG A 136 15.12 -0.98 1.75
CA ARG A 136 14.17 -0.33 0.81
C ARG A 136 12.80 -0.13 1.42
N LEU A 137 12.28 -1.12 2.16
CA LEU A 137 11.02 -0.98 2.88
C LEU A 137 11.07 0.17 3.89
N ARG A 138 12.12 0.22 4.73
CA ARG A 138 12.27 1.27 5.73
C ARG A 138 12.36 2.64 5.08
N ALA A 139 13.24 2.82 4.09
CA ALA A 139 13.35 4.08 3.34
C ALA A 139 12.03 4.51 2.69
N PHE A 140 11.26 3.53 2.18
CA PHE A 140 9.93 3.76 1.63
C PHE A 140 8.95 4.25 2.70
N LEU A 141 8.88 3.59 3.84
CA LEU A 141 7.97 3.99 4.93
C LEU A 141 8.37 5.33 5.56
N ASP A 142 9.66 5.55 5.76
CA ASP A 142 10.22 6.81 6.30
C ASP A 142 9.91 8.00 5.40
N ARG A 143 9.97 7.82 4.07
CA ARG A 143 9.61 8.85 3.08
C ARG A 143 8.20 9.40 3.27
N PHE A 144 7.26 8.56 3.72
CA PHE A 144 5.88 8.95 3.98
C PHE A 144 5.63 9.37 5.43
N GLY A 145 6.64 9.37 6.28
CA GLY A 145 6.54 9.77 7.68
C GLY A 145 5.71 8.80 8.53
N PHE A 146 5.62 7.52 8.17
CA PHE A 146 4.94 6.53 8.98
C PHE A 146 5.69 6.27 10.29
N GLU A 147 4.96 6.21 11.39
CA GLU A 147 5.49 5.78 12.68
C GLU A 147 5.33 4.27 12.83
N TYR A 148 6.43 3.54 12.76
CA TYR A 148 6.45 2.07 12.83
C TYR A 148 7.71 1.57 13.52
N GLU A 149 7.67 0.30 13.88
CA GLU A 149 8.83 -0.46 14.35
C GLU A 149 9.08 -1.62 13.38
N PHE A 150 10.24 -1.61 12.76
CA PHE A 150 10.61 -2.69 11.84
C PHE A 150 10.92 -3.97 12.59
N GLN A 151 10.37 -5.11 12.12
CA GLN A 151 10.62 -6.45 12.66
C GLN A 151 11.10 -7.38 11.54
N SER A 152 12.19 -8.11 11.80
CA SER A 152 12.75 -9.12 10.90
C SER A 152 12.42 -10.51 11.43
N ALA A 153 11.78 -11.36 10.61
CA ALA A 153 11.54 -12.76 10.97
C ALA A 153 12.85 -13.48 11.30
N THR A 154 13.89 -13.34 10.46
CA THR A 154 15.21 -13.93 10.69
C THR A 154 15.79 -13.52 12.06
N ALA A 155 15.72 -12.24 12.41
CA ALA A 155 16.25 -11.74 13.67
C ALA A 155 15.45 -12.27 14.87
N LEU A 156 14.12 -12.26 14.79
CA LEU A 156 13.25 -12.72 15.88
C LEU A 156 13.35 -14.24 16.14
N TYR A 157 13.40 -15.04 15.07
CA TYR A 157 13.64 -16.48 15.18
C TYR A 157 15.01 -16.76 15.76
N GLY A 158 16.06 -16.10 15.25
CA GLY A 158 17.43 -16.30 15.72
C GLY A 158 17.66 -15.86 17.16
N ALA A 159 16.99 -14.80 17.61
CA ALA A 159 17.04 -14.31 18.98
C ALA A 159 16.18 -15.11 19.97
N GLY A 160 15.49 -16.16 19.51
CA GLY A 160 14.62 -16.98 20.35
C GLY A 160 13.31 -16.31 20.79
N ARG A 161 12.92 -15.18 20.16
CA ARG A 161 11.69 -14.46 20.52
C ARG A 161 10.44 -15.31 20.36
N PHE A 162 10.47 -16.30 19.46
CA PHE A 162 9.40 -17.22 19.19
C PHE A 162 9.52 -18.59 19.84
N ASP A 163 10.63 -18.86 20.56
CA ASP A 163 10.97 -20.21 21.02
C ASP A 163 9.88 -20.86 21.86
N GLU A 164 9.28 -20.13 22.82
CA GLU A 164 8.21 -20.69 23.66
C GLU A 164 6.95 -20.98 22.84
N THR A 165 6.61 -20.09 21.91
CA THR A 165 5.45 -20.32 21.04
C THR A 165 5.72 -21.45 20.03
N LEU A 166 6.95 -21.59 19.51
CA LEU A 166 7.35 -22.72 18.66
C LEU A 166 7.23 -24.06 19.40
N ARG A 167 7.66 -24.12 20.67
CA ARG A 167 7.42 -25.29 21.51
C ARG A 167 5.93 -25.56 21.72
N THR A 168 5.11 -24.51 21.84
CA THR A 168 3.66 -24.65 21.93
C THR A 168 3.04 -25.17 20.62
N VAL A 169 3.52 -24.70 19.46
CA VAL A 169 3.15 -25.25 18.14
C VAL A 169 3.51 -26.73 18.08
N LEU A 170 4.70 -27.12 18.56
CA LEU A 170 5.14 -28.53 18.56
C LEU A 170 4.26 -29.41 19.47
N ARG A 171 3.90 -28.93 20.66
CA ARG A 171 2.99 -29.64 21.58
C ARG A 171 1.60 -29.85 21.00
N ASN A 172 1.17 -28.94 20.12
CA ASN A 172 -0.15 -28.98 19.46
C ASN A 172 -0.07 -29.47 18.01
N TYR A 173 0.99 -30.21 17.66
CA TYR A 173 1.28 -30.66 16.28
C TYR A 173 0.08 -31.35 15.64
N ASP A 174 -0.51 -32.34 16.32
CA ASP A 174 -1.62 -33.13 15.79
C ASP A 174 -2.88 -32.30 15.58
N ALA A 175 -3.18 -31.38 16.48
CA ALA A 175 -4.31 -30.44 16.33
C ALA A 175 -4.13 -29.52 15.11
N ILE A 176 -2.92 -29.03 14.91
CA ILE A 176 -2.57 -28.21 13.75
C ILE A 176 -2.69 -29.02 12.45
N MET A 177 -2.19 -30.25 12.46
CA MET A 177 -2.32 -31.16 11.30
C MET A 177 -3.79 -31.43 10.95
N GLN A 178 -4.66 -31.68 11.94
CA GLN A 178 -6.10 -31.85 11.70
C GLN A 178 -6.73 -30.63 11.05
N ILE A 179 -6.30 -29.40 11.44
CA ILE A 179 -6.80 -28.15 10.86
C ILE A 179 -6.29 -27.98 9.40
N VAL A 180 -5.03 -28.27 9.14
CA VAL A 180 -4.38 -27.93 7.87
C VAL A 180 -4.62 -28.99 6.78
N MET A 181 -4.58 -30.27 7.13
CA MET A 181 -4.62 -31.41 6.17
C MET A 181 -5.81 -31.38 5.20
N PRO A 182 -7.05 -31.01 5.62
CA PRO A 182 -8.19 -30.93 4.69
C PRO A 182 -8.02 -29.89 3.59
N HIS A 183 -7.16 -28.89 3.80
CA HIS A 183 -6.92 -27.79 2.86
C HIS A 183 -5.70 -28.00 1.95
N LEU A 184 -5.01 -29.15 2.08
CA LEU A 184 -3.86 -29.49 1.24
C LEU A 184 -4.29 -30.36 0.04
N ARG A 185 -3.59 -30.13 -1.09
CA ARG A 185 -3.66 -31.04 -2.25
C ARG A 185 -3.02 -32.39 -1.90
N ASP A 186 -3.49 -33.49 -2.49
CA ASP A 186 -3.05 -34.83 -2.16
C ASP A 186 -1.53 -35.03 -2.21
N GLN A 187 -0.87 -34.49 -3.23
CA GLN A 187 0.58 -34.53 -3.36
C GLN A 187 1.35 -33.95 -2.18
N ARG A 188 0.79 -32.91 -1.54
CA ARG A 188 1.44 -32.25 -0.38
C ARG A 188 1.12 -32.90 0.96
N ARG A 189 0.09 -33.72 1.04
CA ARG A 189 -0.31 -34.37 2.31
C ARG A 189 0.74 -35.33 2.84
N THR A 190 1.52 -35.96 1.97
CA THR A 190 2.54 -36.96 2.32
C THR A 190 3.84 -36.36 2.85
N THR A 191 4.14 -35.10 2.48
CA THR A 191 5.40 -34.42 2.83
C THR A 191 5.20 -33.25 3.77
N TYR A 192 3.94 -32.81 3.97
CA TYR A 192 3.67 -31.62 4.77
C TYR A 192 4.06 -31.81 6.24
N CYS A 193 4.84 -30.87 6.74
CA CYS A 193 5.08 -30.65 8.15
C CYS A 193 4.87 -29.14 8.45
N PRO A 194 4.26 -28.76 9.57
CA PRO A 194 4.18 -27.36 9.99
C PRO A 194 5.54 -26.69 10.13
N PHE A 195 6.58 -27.46 10.43
CA PHE A 195 7.97 -27.01 10.59
C PHE A 195 8.78 -27.33 9.34
N LEU A 196 9.55 -26.36 8.91
CA LEU A 196 10.49 -26.42 7.79
C LEU A 196 11.90 -26.34 8.33
N PRO A 197 12.65 -27.44 8.39
CA PRO A 197 14.02 -27.41 8.89
C PRO A 197 14.93 -26.60 7.96
N ILE A 198 15.89 -25.89 8.52
CA ILE A 198 16.90 -25.14 7.78
C ILE A 198 18.22 -25.88 7.88
N ARG A 199 18.77 -26.29 6.74
CA ARG A 199 20.00 -27.06 6.65
C ARG A 199 20.99 -26.40 5.70
N ILE A 200 22.28 -26.71 5.90
CA ILE A 200 23.32 -26.33 4.94
C ILE A 200 23.47 -27.46 3.94
N ARG A 201 23.22 -27.18 2.66
CA ARG A 201 23.43 -28.08 1.52
C ARG A 201 24.21 -27.35 0.45
N ASP A 202 25.22 -27.98 -0.11
CA ASP A 202 26.11 -27.39 -1.10
C ASP A 202 26.67 -26.02 -0.67
N GLY A 203 27.01 -25.91 0.64
CA GLY A 203 27.54 -24.69 1.25
C GLY A 203 26.50 -23.57 1.44
N ARG A 204 25.22 -23.82 1.22
CA ARG A 204 24.15 -22.81 1.33
C ARG A 204 23.08 -23.23 2.33
N LYS A 205 22.52 -22.26 3.06
CA LYS A 205 21.30 -22.50 3.85
C LYS A 205 20.13 -22.76 2.92
N GLN A 206 19.35 -23.79 3.22
CA GLN A 206 18.12 -24.12 2.50
C GLN A 206 16.98 -24.41 3.48
N VAL A 207 15.80 -23.90 3.17
CA VAL A 207 14.55 -24.19 3.86
C VAL A 207 13.95 -25.43 3.22
N LEU A 208 13.83 -26.53 3.95
CA LEU A 208 13.41 -27.81 3.40
C LEU A 208 11.93 -28.08 3.66
N GLU A 209 11.24 -28.70 2.69
CA GLU A 209 9.92 -29.30 2.88
C GLU A 209 10.04 -30.81 2.79
N VAL A 210 10.31 -31.44 3.93
CA VAL A 210 10.57 -32.86 4.07
C VAL A 210 9.68 -33.46 5.16
N PRO A 211 9.29 -34.75 5.04
CA PRO A 211 8.39 -35.37 6.02
C PRO A 211 9.06 -35.49 7.41
N ALA A 212 8.27 -35.19 8.42
CA ALA A 212 8.59 -35.52 9.79
C ALA A 212 8.29 -37.01 10.04
N VAL A 213 9.23 -37.74 10.62
CA VAL A 213 9.06 -39.14 10.97
C VAL A 213 8.89 -39.38 12.47
N GLU A 214 9.28 -38.42 13.29
CA GLU A 214 9.09 -38.47 14.75
C GLU A 214 8.97 -37.05 15.30
N ILE A 215 7.99 -36.82 16.15
CA ILE A 215 7.76 -35.56 16.84
C ILE A 215 8.13 -35.77 18.30
N ARG A 216 9.01 -34.91 18.85
CA ARG A 216 9.53 -35.00 20.22
C ARG A 216 9.20 -33.74 21.03
N PRO A 217 7.95 -33.56 21.49
CA PRO A 217 7.52 -32.33 22.17
C PRO A 217 8.31 -31.99 23.44
N VAL A 218 8.71 -33.02 24.23
CA VAL A 218 9.48 -32.84 25.46
C VAL A 218 10.91 -32.37 25.17
N ALA A 219 11.55 -32.96 24.16
CA ALA A 219 12.89 -32.55 23.73
C ALA A 219 12.88 -31.23 22.95
N GLY A 220 11.75 -30.82 22.39
CA GLY A 220 11.64 -29.63 21.54
C GLY A 220 12.25 -29.85 20.14
N THR A 221 12.24 -31.09 19.65
CA THR A 221 12.88 -31.48 18.39
C THR A 221 11.92 -32.25 17.48
N ILE A 222 12.27 -32.30 16.21
CA ILE A 222 11.61 -33.13 15.17
C ILE A 222 12.69 -33.94 14.46
N VAL A 223 12.40 -35.24 14.24
CA VAL A 223 13.21 -36.07 13.34
C VAL A 223 12.58 -36.01 11.95
N PHE A 224 13.32 -35.53 10.99
CA PHE A 224 12.96 -35.51 9.58
C PHE A 224 13.63 -36.64 8.81
N LYS A 225 13.11 -36.94 7.65
CA LYS A 225 13.72 -37.86 6.71
C LYS A 225 13.73 -37.24 5.31
N ASP A 226 14.88 -37.27 4.68
CA ASP A 226 15.01 -36.97 3.27
C ASP A 226 15.88 -38.01 2.52
N ASP A 227 15.93 -37.86 1.20
CA ASP A 227 16.67 -38.80 0.32
C ASP A 227 18.18 -38.48 0.28
N VAL A 228 18.64 -37.33 0.81
CA VAL A 228 20.04 -36.89 0.75
C VAL A 228 20.77 -37.22 2.05
N GLU A 229 20.21 -36.80 3.20
CA GLU A 229 20.85 -36.99 4.52
C GLU A 229 20.31 -38.20 5.29
N GLY A 230 19.23 -38.82 4.82
CA GLY A 230 18.51 -39.83 5.56
C GLY A 230 17.70 -39.26 6.72
N LYS A 231 17.79 -39.84 7.91
CA LYS A 231 17.14 -39.28 9.12
C LYS A 231 18.06 -38.31 9.83
N PHE A 232 17.51 -37.14 10.16
CA PHE A 232 18.21 -36.12 10.96
C PHE A 232 17.27 -35.43 11.94
N GLU A 233 17.78 -35.05 13.09
CA GLU A 233 17.02 -34.39 14.16
C GLU A 233 17.34 -32.90 14.21
N VAL A 234 16.31 -32.07 14.38
CA VAL A 234 16.45 -30.61 14.41
C VAL A 234 15.63 -30.02 15.58
N PRO A 235 16.20 -29.13 16.39
CA PRO A 235 15.42 -28.35 17.34
C PRO A 235 14.51 -27.36 16.63
N VAL A 236 13.29 -27.18 17.12
CA VAL A 236 12.32 -26.27 16.53
C VAL A 236 12.61 -24.80 16.84
N THR A 237 13.55 -24.52 17.73
CA THR A 237 13.91 -23.21 18.30
C THR A 237 15.23 -22.68 17.74
N GLY A 238 15.56 -21.41 18.08
CA GLY A 238 16.86 -20.81 17.75
C GLY A 238 17.09 -20.59 16.25
N GLY A 239 16.03 -20.50 15.45
CA GLY A 239 16.14 -20.29 14.00
C GLY A 239 16.55 -21.53 13.20
N ASN A 240 16.54 -22.72 13.80
CA ASN A 240 16.86 -24.00 13.11
C ASN A 240 15.70 -24.51 12.26
N CYS A 241 14.47 -24.08 12.55
CA CYS A 241 13.27 -24.32 11.76
C CYS A 241 12.56 -22.99 11.50
N LYS A 242 11.88 -22.93 10.37
CA LYS A 242 10.84 -21.94 10.07
C LYS A 242 9.49 -22.64 10.02
N LEU A 243 8.41 -21.94 10.31
CA LEU A 243 7.08 -22.52 10.12
C LEU A 243 6.58 -22.33 8.70
N GLN A 244 5.66 -23.20 8.26
CA GLN A 244 4.85 -23.01 7.07
C GLN A 244 4.03 -21.73 7.21
N TRP A 245 3.89 -20.96 6.15
CA TRP A 245 3.28 -19.63 6.09
C TRP A 245 2.06 -19.42 7.00
N ARG A 246 1.02 -20.26 6.91
CA ARG A 246 -0.22 -20.08 7.68
C ARG A 246 -0.04 -20.38 9.17
N VAL A 247 0.85 -21.30 9.48
CA VAL A 247 1.21 -21.65 10.87
C VAL A 247 2.13 -20.59 11.46
N ASP A 248 3.07 -20.07 10.67
CA ASP A 248 3.95 -18.95 11.01
C ASP A 248 3.15 -17.70 11.38
N TRP A 249 2.18 -17.37 10.57
CA TRP A 249 1.32 -16.21 10.79
C TRP A 249 0.52 -16.34 12.11
N ALA A 250 -0.07 -17.51 12.36
CA ALA A 250 -0.79 -17.81 13.60
C ALA A 250 0.14 -17.80 14.83
N MET A 251 1.35 -18.36 14.69
CA MET A 251 2.39 -18.34 15.73
C MET A 251 2.80 -16.91 16.06
N ARG A 252 3.04 -16.08 15.05
CA ARG A 252 3.41 -14.68 15.19
C ARG A 252 2.33 -13.89 15.93
N TRP A 253 1.06 -14.03 15.54
CA TRP A 253 -0.07 -13.42 16.24
C TRP A 253 -0.09 -13.77 17.72
N THR A 254 0.18 -15.03 18.03
CA THR A 254 0.20 -15.53 19.42
C THR A 254 1.39 -15.00 20.19
N ALA A 255 2.60 -15.11 19.64
CA ALA A 255 3.86 -14.74 20.29
C ALA A 255 4.00 -13.23 20.53
N LEU A 256 3.52 -12.42 19.62
CA LEU A 256 3.58 -10.96 19.70
C LEU A 256 2.32 -10.37 20.35
N GLY A 257 1.23 -11.15 20.40
CA GLY A 257 -0.06 -10.68 20.89
C GLY A 257 -0.63 -9.59 19.99
N VAL A 258 -0.66 -9.81 18.67
CA VAL A 258 -1.18 -8.85 17.68
C VAL A 258 -2.66 -8.61 17.94
N ASP A 259 -3.08 -7.35 18.02
CA ASP A 259 -4.47 -6.97 18.26
C ASP A 259 -5.21 -6.66 16.97
N TYR A 260 -4.49 -6.12 15.97
CA TYR A 260 -5.06 -5.74 14.68
C TYR A 260 -4.09 -5.98 13.52
N GLU A 261 -4.56 -6.68 12.51
CA GLU A 261 -3.86 -6.86 11.23
C GLU A 261 -4.86 -6.96 10.08
N MET A 262 -4.73 -6.13 9.06
CA MET A 262 -5.56 -6.21 7.86
C MET A 262 -4.88 -7.04 6.78
N SER A 263 -5.65 -7.53 5.82
CA SER A 263 -5.13 -8.32 4.71
C SER A 263 -5.90 -8.11 3.42
N GLY A 264 -5.25 -8.41 2.30
CA GLY A 264 -5.90 -8.46 1.01
C GLY A 264 -6.88 -9.64 0.89
N LYS A 265 -7.86 -9.49 0.02
CA LYS A 265 -8.90 -10.49 -0.26
C LYS A 265 -8.33 -11.88 -0.63
N ASP A 266 -7.19 -11.93 -1.27
CA ASP A 266 -6.50 -13.17 -1.64
C ASP A 266 -6.00 -13.98 -0.43
N LEU A 267 -5.99 -13.39 0.77
CA LEU A 267 -5.58 -14.03 2.01
C LEU A 267 -6.76 -14.46 2.93
N ILE A 268 -8.02 -14.28 2.52
CA ILE A 268 -9.20 -14.60 3.35
C ILE A 268 -9.13 -16.04 3.92
N ASP A 269 -8.84 -17.03 3.07
CA ASP A 269 -8.76 -18.42 3.51
C ASP A 269 -7.55 -18.65 4.42
N SER A 270 -6.46 -17.92 4.21
CA SER A 270 -5.28 -17.98 5.07
C SER A 270 -5.56 -17.35 6.44
N VAL A 271 -6.31 -16.26 6.51
CA VAL A 271 -6.76 -15.64 7.78
C VAL A 271 -7.68 -16.59 8.55
N LYS A 272 -8.65 -17.22 7.88
CA LYS A 272 -9.57 -18.19 8.52
C LYS A 272 -8.79 -19.35 9.13
N LEU A 273 -7.89 -19.95 8.35
CA LEU A 273 -7.08 -21.09 8.77
C LEU A 273 -6.09 -20.70 9.87
N GLY A 274 -5.39 -19.58 9.69
CA GLY A 274 -4.47 -19.03 10.70
C GLY A 274 -5.19 -18.72 12.02
N SER A 275 -6.43 -18.22 11.96
CA SER A 275 -7.25 -17.96 13.15
C SER A 275 -7.60 -19.25 13.91
N GLN A 276 -7.87 -20.36 13.21
CA GLN A 276 -8.12 -21.66 13.85
C GLN A 276 -6.84 -22.18 14.52
N ILE A 277 -5.71 -22.10 13.82
CA ILE A 277 -4.39 -22.49 14.35
C ILE A 277 -4.01 -21.64 15.56
N CYS A 278 -4.19 -20.32 15.47
CA CYS A 278 -3.92 -19.39 16.58
C CYS A 278 -4.67 -19.80 17.85
N ARG A 279 -5.98 -20.14 17.74
CA ARG A 279 -6.77 -20.64 18.88
C ARG A 279 -6.28 -21.99 19.39
N ALA A 280 -5.89 -22.90 18.49
CA ALA A 280 -5.38 -24.22 18.85
C ALA A 280 -4.08 -24.16 19.65
N ILE A 281 -3.25 -23.11 19.46
CA ILE A 281 -2.03 -22.86 20.24
C ILE A 281 -2.25 -21.90 21.42
N GLY A 282 -3.51 -21.62 21.80
CA GLY A 282 -3.87 -20.80 22.94
C GLY A 282 -3.81 -19.29 22.71
N GLY A 283 -3.63 -18.83 21.48
CA GLY A 283 -3.66 -17.42 21.11
C GLY A 283 -5.08 -16.89 20.83
N ARG A 284 -5.19 -15.57 20.74
CA ARG A 284 -6.39 -14.87 20.28
C ARG A 284 -6.08 -14.21 18.93
N PRO A 285 -6.70 -14.64 17.82
CA PRO A 285 -6.49 -14.02 16.51
C PRO A 285 -6.76 -12.51 16.56
N PRO A 286 -6.04 -11.69 15.79
CA PRO A 286 -6.28 -10.25 15.75
C PRO A 286 -7.65 -9.93 15.15
N GLU A 287 -8.17 -8.75 15.48
CA GLU A 287 -9.20 -8.11 14.67
C GLU A 287 -8.59 -7.75 13.32
N GLY A 288 -9.41 -7.71 12.29
CA GLY A 288 -8.89 -7.47 10.95
C GLY A 288 -9.94 -6.94 10.00
N PHE A 289 -9.43 -6.40 8.91
CA PHE A 289 -10.19 -5.87 7.82
C PHE A 289 -9.66 -6.46 6.51
N THR A 290 -10.56 -6.94 5.66
CA THR A 290 -10.20 -7.46 4.35
C THR A 290 -10.45 -6.40 3.29
N TYR A 291 -9.40 -5.98 2.58
CA TYR A 291 -9.49 -5.02 1.48
C TYR A 291 -9.41 -5.72 0.12
N GLU A 292 -10.06 -5.11 -0.87
CA GLU A 292 -10.04 -5.57 -2.26
C GLU A 292 -8.71 -5.24 -2.96
N LEU A 293 -8.44 -6.02 -3.99
CA LEU A 293 -7.25 -5.87 -4.81
C LEU A 293 -7.47 -4.80 -5.89
N PHE A 294 -6.37 -4.25 -6.39
CA PHE A 294 -6.40 -3.32 -7.51
C PHE A 294 -6.41 -4.06 -8.85
N LEU A 295 -7.10 -3.45 -9.80
CA LEU A 295 -7.19 -3.90 -11.19
C LEU A 295 -6.43 -2.90 -12.07
N ASP A 296 -5.85 -3.38 -13.15
CA ASP A 296 -5.25 -2.52 -14.17
C ASP A 296 -6.33 -1.84 -15.05
N GLU A 297 -5.90 -1.09 -16.05
CA GLU A 297 -6.78 -0.42 -17.00
C GLU A 297 -7.77 -1.37 -17.68
N LYS A 298 -7.34 -2.60 -17.96
CA LYS A 298 -8.16 -3.63 -18.63
C LYS A 298 -9.10 -4.37 -17.67
N GLY A 299 -8.98 -4.11 -16.36
CA GLY A 299 -9.74 -4.82 -15.33
C GLY A 299 -9.12 -6.14 -14.89
N GLU A 300 -7.85 -6.40 -15.23
CA GLU A 300 -7.11 -7.56 -14.75
C GLU A 300 -6.44 -7.26 -13.39
N LYS A 301 -6.26 -8.30 -12.58
CA LYS A 301 -5.55 -8.16 -11.29
C LYS A 301 -4.12 -7.66 -11.51
N ILE A 302 -3.79 -6.57 -10.83
CA ILE A 302 -2.40 -6.08 -10.76
C ILE A 302 -1.56 -7.08 -9.99
N SER A 303 -0.41 -7.46 -10.56
CA SER A 303 0.55 -8.34 -9.90
C SER A 303 1.99 -7.88 -10.14
N LYS A 304 2.83 -8.06 -9.12
CA LYS A 304 4.27 -7.75 -9.18
C LYS A 304 4.98 -8.43 -10.36
N SER A 305 4.58 -9.68 -10.66
CA SER A 305 5.21 -10.48 -11.71
C SER A 305 4.80 -10.09 -13.13
N LYS A 306 3.64 -9.43 -13.31
CA LYS A 306 3.19 -8.95 -14.62
C LYS A 306 3.69 -7.54 -14.95
N GLY A 307 4.09 -6.76 -13.92
CA GLY A 307 4.50 -5.36 -14.10
C GLY A 307 3.39 -4.46 -14.69
N ASN A 308 2.12 -4.86 -14.51
CA ASN A 308 0.96 -4.18 -15.13
C ASN A 308 0.30 -3.16 -14.19
N GLY A 309 0.97 -2.76 -13.12
CA GLY A 309 0.45 -1.84 -12.12
C GLY A 309 1.21 -0.53 -12.08
N LEU A 310 0.52 0.52 -11.69
CA LEU A 310 1.12 1.81 -11.36
C LEU A 310 1.94 1.68 -10.06
N SER A 311 3.20 2.09 -10.10
CA SER A 311 4.05 2.15 -8.91
C SER A 311 3.77 3.40 -8.08
N VAL A 312 4.26 3.40 -6.84
CA VAL A 312 4.16 4.60 -5.97
C VAL A 312 5.01 5.73 -6.54
N GLU A 313 6.20 5.42 -7.03
CA GLU A 313 7.11 6.38 -7.66
C GLU A 313 6.47 7.07 -8.87
N GLU A 314 5.80 6.30 -9.73
CA GLU A 314 5.06 6.83 -10.88
C GLU A 314 3.90 7.72 -10.42
N TRP A 315 3.14 7.33 -9.39
CA TRP A 315 2.11 8.22 -8.83
C TRP A 315 2.70 9.55 -8.37
N LEU A 316 3.79 9.49 -7.58
CA LEU A 316 4.43 10.68 -7.00
C LEU A 316 5.10 11.60 -8.03
N GLN A 317 5.30 11.13 -9.25
CA GLN A 317 5.77 11.94 -10.36
C GLN A 317 4.70 12.95 -10.83
N TYR A 318 3.41 12.61 -10.64
CA TYR A 318 2.27 13.37 -11.17
C TYR A 318 1.31 13.87 -10.11
N ALA A 319 1.49 13.48 -8.84
CA ALA A 319 0.54 13.81 -7.77
C ALA A 319 1.17 13.73 -6.38
N PRO A 320 0.63 14.45 -5.40
CA PRO A 320 1.04 14.34 -4.00
C PRO A 320 0.59 13.00 -3.40
N HIS A 321 1.35 12.52 -2.39
CA HIS A 321 1.05 11.24 -1.75
C HIS A 321 -0.29 11.24 -1.00
N GLU A 322 -0.78 12.39 -0.58
CA GLU A 322 -2.07 12.54 0.09
C GLU A 322 -3.23 12.14 -0.83
N SER A 323 -3.11 12.41 -2.13
CA SER A 323 -4.11 11.94 -3.13
C SER A 323 -4.09 10.42 -3.28
N LEU A 324 -2.92 9.79 -3.15
CA LEU A 324 -2.80 8.33 -3.11
C LEU A 324 -3.40 7.77 -1.80
N ALA A 325 -3.15 8.43 -0.67
CA ALA A 325 -3.74 8.06 0.61
C ALA A 325 -5.29 8.15 0.56
N LEU A 326 -5.85 9.19 -0.08
CA LEU A 326 -7.28 9.27 -0.36
C LEU A 326 -7.76 8.10 -1.22
N PHE A 327 -7.05 7.78 -2.29
CA PHE A 327 -7.39 6.65 -3.15
C PHE A 327 -7.38 5.34 -2.36
N MET A 328 -6.47 5.16 -1.39
CA MET A 328 -6.45 4.00 -0.50
C MET A 328 -7.58 3.99 0.52
N TYR A 329 -7.98 5.17 1.02
CA TYR A 329 -9.08 5.33 1.96
C TYR A 329 -10.44 5.00 1.35
N GLN A 330 -10.69 5.47 0.13
CA GLN A 330 -11.99 5.36 -0.52
C GLN A 330 -12.34 3.91 -0.85
N GLN A 331 -13.53 3.47 -0.45
CA GLN A 331 -14.13 2.17 -0.79
C GLN A 331 -13.14 0.98 -0.72
N PRO A 332 -12.47 0.74 0.40
CA PRO A 332 -11.43 -0.28 0.48
C PRO A 332 -11.91 -1.71 0.26
N ARG A 333 -13.23 -1.95 0.40
CA ARG A 333 -13.89 -3.26 0.15
C ARG A 333 -14.35 -3.45 -1.29
N ARG A 334 -14.05 -2.50 -2.19
CA ARG A 334 -14.42 -2.56 -3.61
C ARG A 334 -13.17 -2.58 -4.49
N ALA A 335 -13.12 -3.49 -5.46
CA ALA A 335 -12.07 -3.51 -6.46
C ALA A 335 -12.08 -2.20 -7.28
N LYS A 336 -10.92 -1.59 -7.42
CA LYS A 336 -10.74 -0.32 -8.13
C LYS A 336 -9.66 -0.47 -9.20
N ARG A 337 -9.88 0.19 -10.33
CA ARG A 337 -8.84 0.31 -11.36
C ARG A 337 -7.80 1.33 -10.92
N LEU A 338 -6.53 0.98 -11.13
CA LEU A 338 -5.37 1.78 -10.75
C LEU A 338 -4.46 1.92 -11.97
N PHE A 339 -4.55 3.05 -12.63
CA PHE A 339 -3.79 3.43 -13.83
C PHE A 339 -3.67 4.96 -13.90
N PHE A 340 -2.90 5.48 -14.85
CA PHE A 340 -2.53 6.91 -14.84
C PHE A 340 -3.72 7.88 -14.87
N ASP A 341 -4.79 7.58 -15.60
CA ASP A 341 -5.94 8.48 -15.75
C ASP A 341 -6.75 8.68 -14.46
N VAL A 342 -6.56 7.83 -13.42
CA VAL A 342 -7.22 8.06 -12.13
C VAL A 342 -6.53 9.13 -11.30
N ILE A 343 -5.26 9.48 -11.61
CA ILE A 343 -4.45 10.40 -10.82
C ILE A 343 -5.06 11.81 -10.78
N PRO A 344 -5.39 12.46 -11.91
CA PRO A 344 -5.97 13.81 -11.88
C PRO A 344 -7.25 13.89 -11.05
N LYS A 345 -8.12 12.90 -11.19
CA LYS A 345 -9.36 12.83 -10.43
C LYS A 345 -9.08 12.65 -8.92
N ALA A 346 -8.15 11.78 -8.54
CA ALA A 346 -7.80 11.56 -7.15
C ALA A 346 -7.22 12.84 -6.49
N VAL A 347 -6.46 13.63 -7.26
CA VAL A 347 -5.95 14.92 -6.79
C VAL A 347 -7.10 15.89 -6.57
N ASP A 348 -8.00 16.07 -7.53
CA ASP A 348 -9.13 17.02 -7.40
C ASP A 348 -10.09 16.59 -6.28
N GLU A 349 -10.35 15.30 -6.12
CA GLU A 349 -11.16 14.79 -5.01
C GLU A 349 -10.49 15.09 -3.64
N TYR A 350 -9.17 14.89 -3.52
CA TYR A 350 -8.44 15.23 -2.31
C TYR A 350 -8.53 16.73 -1.99
N LEU A 351 -8.33 17.58 -2.99
CA LEU A 351 -8.42 19.04 -2.83
C LEU A 351 -9.83 19.49 -2.44
N GLY A 352 -10.87 18.86 -3.02
CA GLY A 352 -12.26 19.11 -2.66
C GLY A 352 -12.58 18.74 -1.21
N PHE A 353 -12.10 17.58 -0.72
CA PHE A 353 -12.24 17.20 0.69
C PHE A 353 -11.44 18.12 1.62
N LEU A 354 -10.27 18.58 1.20
CA LEU A 354 -9.44 19.51 1.97
C LEU A 354 -10.13 20.88 2.13
N ASP A 355 -10.72 21.38 1.07
CA ASP A 355 -11.49 22.63 1.09
C ASP A 355 -12.73 22.51 1.97
N ALA A 356 -13.52 21.45 1.80
CA ALA A 356 -14.70 21.18 2.61
C ALA A 356 -14.37 21.08 4.11
N PHE A 357 -13.25 20.44 4.47
CA PHE A 357 -12.82 20.25 5.86
C PHE A 357 -12.71 21.57 6.64
N ALA A 358 -12.29 22.64 5.98
CA ALA A 358 -12.13 23.95 6.62
C ALA A 358 -13.47 24.52 7.14
N ALA A 359 -14.58 24.25 6.43
CA ALA A 359 -15.92 24.75 6.73
C ALA A 359 -16.77 23.77 7.56
N GLU A 360 -16.34 22.53 7.71
CA GLU A 360 -17.10 21.48 8.40
C GLU A 360 -17.07 21.65 9.92
N ASP A 361 -18.17 21.24 10.59
CA ASP A 361 -18.23 21.06 12.04
C ASP A 361 -17.40 19.84 12.49
N ALA A 362 -17.18 19.71 13.79
CA ALA A 362 -16.33 18.67 14.35
C ALA A 362 -16.80 17.24 14.00
N ALA A 363 -18.10 16.99 13.95
CA ALA A 363 -18.63 15.65 13.61
C ALA A 363 -18.37 15.32 12.13
N LYS A 364 -18.62 16.26 11.22
CA LYS A 364 -18.38 16.07 9.79
C LYS A 364 -16.89 15.93 9.48
N ARG A 365 -16.02 16.64 10.20
CA ARG A 365 -14.56 16.48 10.05
C ARG A 365 -14.09 15.07 10.31
N LEU A 366 -14.68 14.33 11.27
CA LEU A 366 -14.35 12.94 11.55
C LEU A 366 -14.80 11.99 10.43
N GLU A 367 -15.83 12.37 9.67
CA GLU A 367 -16.27 11.62 8.48
C GLU A 367 -15.44 11.95 7.23
N ASN A 368 -14.76 13.10 7.21
CA ASN A 368 -13.99 13.56 6.07
C ASN A 368 -12.68 12.76 5.96
N PRO A 369 -12.36 12.17 4.78
CA PRO A 369 -11.12 11.42 4.55
C PRO A 369 -9.84 12.17 4.94
N VAL A 370 -9.85 13.48 4.79
CA VAL A 370 -8.70 14.35 5.08
C VAL A 370 -8.31 14.30 6.57
N TRP A 371 -9.28 14.12 7.48
CA TRP A 371 -8.98 13.89 8.89
C TRP A 371 -8.08 12.66 9.08
N HIS A 372 -8.43 11.55 8.42
CA HIS A 372 -7.70 10.29 8.53
C HIS A 372 -6.33 10.31 7.83
N ILE A 373 -6.20 11.08 6.75
CA ILE A 373 -4.93 11.25 6.04
C ILE A 373 -3.94 12.07 6.88
N HIS A 374 -4.43 13.08 7.59
CA HIS A 374 -3.60 14.05 8.31
C HIS A 374 -3.70 13.97 9.83
N ASN A 375 -4.30 12.91 10.37
CA ASN A 375 -4.52 12.76 11.81
C ASN A 375 -5.17 14.02 12.44
N GLY A 376 -6.23 14.52 11.82
CA GLY A 376 -6.98 15.70 12.27
C GLY A 376 -6.29 17.05 12.05
N LYS A 377 -5.11 17.09 11.45
CA LYS A 377 -4.30 18.30 11.26
C LYS A 377 -3.96 18.55 9.78
N PRO A 378 -4.95 18.71 8.90
CA PRO A 378 -4.67 18.95 7.49
C PRO A 378 -4.04 20.33 7.27
N PRO A 379 -3.26 20.52 6.18
CA PRO A 379 -2.74 21.80 5.80
C PRO A 379 -3.88 22.74 5.42
N ARG A 380 -3.70 24.02 5.68
CA ARG A 380 -4.60 25.06 5.13
C ARG A 380 -4.14 25.38 3.71
N ALA A 381 -5.06 25.31 2.76
CA ALA A 381 -4.79 25.67 1.38
C ALA A 381 -5.98 26.46 0.82
N GLU A 382 -5.73 27.65 0.35
CA GLU A 382 -6.65 28.36 -0.55
C GLU A 382 -6.22 28.02 -1.98
N LEU A 383 -7.03 27.24 -2.67
CA LEU A 383 -6.72 26.81 -4.02
C LEU A 383 -7.74 27.45 -4.99
N PRO A 384 -7.32 28.43 -5.77
CA PRO A 384 -8.22 29.12 -6.70
C PRO A 384 -8.58 28.30 -7.94
N LEU A 385 -7.83 27.21 -8.18
CA LEU A 385 -7.95 26.38 -9.37
C LEU A 385 -7.89 24.90 -9.00
N THR A 386 -8.65 24.08 -9.71
CA THR A 386 -8.56 22.61 -9.63
C THR A 386 -7.33 22.10 -10.40
N PHE A 387 -6.91 20.88 -10.11
CA PHE A 387 -5.82 20.24 -10.84
C PHE A 387 -6.20 20.01 -12.33
N GLY A 388 -7.45 19.66 -12.59
CA GLY A 388 -7.99 19.55 -13.95
C GLY A 388 -7.88 20.86 -14.74
N ILE A 389 -8.13 22.01 -14.10
CA ILE A 389 -7.92 23.33 -14.75
C ILE A 389 -6.44 23.57 -15.04
N LEU A 390 -5.54 23.22 -14.13
CA LEU A 390 -4.09 23.36 -14.39
C LEU A 390 -3.64 22.48 -15.56
N LEU A 391 -4.14 21.25 -15.67
CA LEU A 391 -3.87 20.37 -16.82
C LEU A 391 -4.39 20.95 -18.13
N ASN A 392 -5.60 21.52 -18.12
CA ASN A 392 -6.16 22.18 -19.29
C ASN A 392 -5.33 23.40 -19.69
N LEU A 393 -4.93 24.24 -18.74
CA LEU A 393 -4.06 25.39 -19.00
C LEU A 393 -2.71 24.95 -19.57
N ALA A 394 -2.09 23.93 -19.00
CA ALA A 394 -0.83 23.39 -19.52
C ALA A 394 -0.98 22.89 -20.95
N SER A 395 -2.12 22.25 -21.25
CA SER A 395 -2.43 21.73 -22.59
C SER A 395 -2.68 22.87 -23.60
N VAL A 396 -3.52 23.83 -23.28
CA VAL A 396 -3.90 24.93 -24.18
C VAL A 396 -2.72 25.87 -24.45
N ALA A 397 -1.97 26.21 -23.40
CA ALA A 397 -0.81 27.09 -23.52
C ALA A 397 0.45 26.37 -24.05
N ASN A 398 0.41 25.06 -24.27
CA ASN A 398 1.60 24.24 -24.51
C ASN A 398 2.73 24.54 -23.51
N ALA A 399 2.38 24.65 -22.24
CA ALA A 399 3.28 25.11 -21.20
C ALA A 399 4.37 24.07 -20.91
N GLU A 400 5.62 24.47 -20.99
CA GLU A 400 6.79 23.64 -20.71
C GLU A 400 7.47 24.01 -19.40
N THR A 401 7.16 25.19 -18.85
CA THR A 401 7.75 25.72 -17.62
C THR A 401 6.68 26.20 -16.65
N LYS A 402 7.01 26.25 -15.36
CA LYS A 402 6.13 26.80 -14.31
C LYS A 402 5.79 28.24 -14.57
N ASP A 403 6.71 29.03 -15.05
CA ASP A 403 6.52 30.49 -15.27
C ASP A 403 5.39 30.77 -16.25
N VAL A 404 5.25 29.96 -17.30
CA VAL A 404 4.13 30.08 -18.25
C VAL A 404 2.80 29.88 -17.53
N LEU A 405 2.65 28.82 -16.75
CA LEU A 405 1.40 28.55 -16.00
C LEU A 405 1.15 29.61 -14.91
N TRP A 406 2.20 30.03 -14.21
CA TRP A 406 2.06 31.09 -13.21
C TRP A 406 1.66 32.43 -13.81
N GLY A 407 2.07 32.73 -15.05
CA GLY A 407 1.60 33.89 -15.80
C GLY A 407 0.07 33.90 -15.96
N PHE A 408 -0.52 32.77 -16.34
CA PHE A 408 -1.98 32.60 -16.41
C PHE A 408 -2.64 32.67 -15.03
N ILE A 409 -2.08 32.01 -14.02
CA ILE A 409 -2.61 32.00 -12.66
C ILE A 409 -2.63 33.41 -12.06
N ALA A 410 -1.57 34.19 -12.25
CA ALA A 410 -1.46 35.55 -11.75
C ALA A 410 -2.49 36.48 -12.42
N ASN A 411 -2.79 36.28 -13.71
CA ASN A 411 -3.83 37.01 -14.42
C ASN A 411 -5.23 36.68 -13.90
N TYR A 412 -5.49 35.39 -13.58
CA TYR A 412 -6.75 34.91 -13.02
C TYR A 412 -6.95 35.36 -11.57
N ARG A 413 -5.88 35.32 -10.76
CA ARG A 413 -5.87 35.73 -9.34
C ARG A 413 -4.71 36.71 -9.07
N PRO A 414 -4.95 38.02 -9.17
CA PRO A 414 -3.93 39.01 -8.89
C PRO A 414 -3.32 38.85 -7.49
N GLY A 415 -2.00 38.88 -7.44
CA GLY A 415 -1.24 38.70 -6.19
C GLY A 415 -0.94 37.26 -5.78
N ALA A 416 -1.38 36.25 -6.59
CA ALA A 416 -0.92 34.87 -6.43
C ALA A 416 0.55 34.71 -6.88
N SER A 417 1.33 33.94 -6.11
CA SER A 417 2.72 33.61 -6.46
C SER A 417 3.12 32.25 -5.88
N PRO A 418 4.17 31.62 -6.41
CA PRO A 418 4.70 30.36 -5.88
C PRO A 418 4.98 30.40 -4.38
N GLU A 419 5.56 31.49 -3.89
CA GLU A 419 5.95 31.67 -2.50
C GLU A 419 4.75 31.77 -1.55
N LYS A 420 3.66 32.39 -2.02
CA LYS A 420 2.42 32.54 -1.24
C LYS A 420 1.54 31.30 -1.29
N MET A 421 1.67 30.49 -2.35
CA MET A 421 0.82 29.32 -2.60
C MET A 421 1.65 28.05 -2.89
N PRO A 422 2.44 27.58 -1.90
CA PRO A 422 3.38 26.47 -2.14
C PRO A 422 2.69 25.15 -2.53
N ILE A 423 1.45 24.90 -2.09
CA ILE A 423 0.68 23.73 -2.50
C ILE A 423 0.29 23.86 -3.98
N LEU A 424 -0.17 25.03 -4.41
CA LEU A 424 -0.48 25.30 -5.81
C LEU A 424 0.77 25.19 -6.70
N ASP A 425 1.92 25.66 -6.24
CA ASP A 425 3.18 25.56 -6.98
C ASP A 425 3.61 24.09 -7.20
N ARG A 426 3.40 23.23 -6.20
CA ARG A 426 3.60 21.79 -6.38
C ARG A 426 2.65 21.20 -7.42
N LEU A 427 1.36 21.59 -7.37
CA LEU A 427 0.37 21.14 -8.35
C LEU A 427 0.70 21.59 -9.77
N VAL A 428 1.20 22.82 -9.95
CA VAL A 428 1.71 23.32 -11.24
C VAL A 428 2.82 22.40 -11.76
N GLY A 429 3.76 22.01 -10.90
CA GLY A 429 4.82 21.07 -11.27
C GLY A 429 4.30 19.70 -11.72
N TYR A 430 3.32 19.14 -10.99
CA TYR A 430 2.67 17.87 -11.36
C TYR A 430 1.88 17.99 -12.68
N ALA A 431 1.18 19.09 -12.88
CA ALA A 431 0.42 19.32 -14.12
C ALA A 431 1.34 19.37 -15.35
N LEU A 432 2.49 20.03 -15.23
CA LEU A 432 3.50 20.06 -16.30
C LEU A 432 4.09 18.68 -16.58
N ALA A 433 4.42 17.91 -15.55
CA ALA A 433 4.92 16.55 -15.70
C ALA A 433 3.88 15.66 -16.42
N TYR A 434 2.63 15.70 -15.97
CA TYR A 434 1.54 14.95 -16.59
C TYR A 434 1.30 15.37 -18.05
N TYR A 435 1.28 16.68 -18.31
CA TYR A 435 1.14 17.23 -19.66
C TYR A 435 2.27 16.74 -20.58
N ARG A 436 3.53 16.85 -20.15
CA ARG A 436 4.70 16.43 -20.91
C ARG A 436 4.65 14.96 -21.30
N ASP A 437 4.27 14.09 -20.35
CA ASP A 437 4.43 12.66 -20.51
C ASP A 437 3.19 11.98 -21.13
N PHE A 438 1.98 12.53 -20.94
CA PHE A 438 0.74 11.91 -21.43
C PHE A 438 -0.01 12.75 -22.47
N VAL A 439 -0.11 14.06 -22.26
CA VAL A 439 -0.95 14.90 -23.10
C VAL A 439 -0.22 15.34 -24.38
N LYS A 440 1.00 15.88 -24.22
CA LYS A 440 1.81 16.39 -25.35
C LYS A 440 2.06 15.31 -26.42
N PRO A 441 2.46 14.07 -26.09
CA PRO A 441 2.67 13.02 -27.10
C PRO A 441 1.40 12.57 -27.83
N ALA A 442 0.25 12.70 -27.18
CA ALA A 442 -1.05 12.33 -27.76
C ALA A 442 -1.65 13.40 -28.66
N LYS A 443 -1.15 14.64 -28.61
CA LYS A 443 -1.65 15.74 -29.46
C LYS A 443 -1.49 15.44 -30.94
N ARG A 444 -2.55 15.69 -31.70
CA ARG A 444 -2.53 15.59 -33.15
C ARG A 444 -2.90 16.95 -33.71
N TYR A 445 -1.99 17.51 -34.47
CA TYR A 445 -2.17 18.80 -35.11
C TYR A 445 -2.47 18.59 -36.60
N ARG A 446 -3.40 19.34 -37.12
CA ARG A 446 -3.68 19.46 -38.54
C ARG A 446 -3.84 20.96 -38.92
N ALA A 447 -3.63 21.28 -40.17
CA ALA A 447 -3.96 22.62 -40.65
C ALA A 447 -5.48 22.87 -40.52
N PRO A 448 -5.91 24.07 -40.11
CA PRO A 448 -7.31 24.43 -40.09
C PRO A 448 -7.88 24.45 -41.51
N THR A 449 -9.14 24.05 -41.67
CA THR A 449 -9.88 24.25 -42.91
C THR A 449 -10.09 25.74 -43.13
N ASP A 450 -10.52 26.14 -44.36
CA ASP A 450 -10.80 27.54 -44.66
C ASP A 450 -11.93 28.11 -43.80
N GLN A 451 -12.95 27.27 -43.49
CA GLN A 451 -14.02 27.63 -42.55
C GLN A 451 -13.50 27.87 -41.13
N GLU A 452 -12.67 26.98 -40.63
CA GLU A 452 -12.06 27.13 -39.30
C GLU A 452 -11.13 28.33 -39.23
N ARG A 453 -10.36 28.59 -40.29
CA ARG A 453 -9.47 29.76 -40.39
C ARG A 453 -10.27 31.06 -40.33
N ALA A 454 -11.40 31.12 -41.08
CA ALA A 454 -12.27 32.27 -41.06
C ALA A 454 -12.94 32.50 -39.70
N ALA A 455 -13.37 31.42 -39.05
CA ALA A 455 -13.95 31.47 -37.70
C ALA A 455 -12.93 31.91 -36.66
N LEU A 456 -11.70 31.40 -36.69
CA LEU A 456 -10.61 31.81 -35.78
C LEU A 456 -10.25 33.28 -35.93
N ALA A 457 -10.19 33.79 -37.17
CA ALA A 457 -9.93 35.21 -37.44
C ALA A 457 -11.04 36.13 -36.93
N ASP A 458 -12.32 35.68 -37.06
CA ASP A 458 -13.46 36.41 -36.50
C ASP A 458 -13.47 36.36 -34.98
N LEU A 459 -13.15 35.22 -34.38
CA LEU A 459 -13.01 35.03 -32.93
C LEU A 459 -11.93 35.95 -32.36
N GLU A 460 -10.75 35.99 -32.97
CA GLU A 460 -9.65 36.88 -32.57
C GLU A 460 -10.13 38.34 -32.52
N LYS A 461 -10.78 38.83 -33.55
CA LYS A 461 -11.34 40.19 -33.59
C LYS A 461 -12.40 40.41 -32.52
N THR A 462 -13.31 39.43 -32.33
CA THR A 462 -14.39 39.51 -31.35
C THR A 462 -13.81 39.59 -29.93
N LEU A 463 -12.83 38.74 -29.61
CA LEU A 463 -12.18 38.72 -28.28
C LEU A 463 -11.35 39.99 -28.03
N ALA A 464 -10.69 40.52 -29.05
CA ALA A 464 -9.93 41.78 -28.95
C ALA A 464 -10.83 43.00 -28.66
N ALA A 465 -12.09 42.94 -29.04
CA ALA A 465 -13.07 44.01 -28.82
C ALA A 465 -13.81 43.90 -27.45
N ILE A 466 -13.61 42.83 -26.71
CA ILE A 466 -14.26 42.63 -25.40
C ILE A 466 -13.71 43.61 -24.40
N ALA A 467 -14.60 44.24 -23.61
CA ALA A 467 -14.22 45.18 -22.55
C ALA A 467 -13.47 44.42 -21.40
N LEU A 468 -12.46 45.10 -20.86
CA LEU A 468 -11.77 44.62 -19.65
C LEU A 468 -12.77 44.44 -18.48
N GLY A 469 -12.79 43.26 -17.87
CA GLY A 469 -13.72 42.96 -16.76
C GLY A 469 -15.00 42.25 -17.20
N THR A 470 -15.18 41.91 -18.46
CA THR A 470 -16.28 41.06 -18.93
C THR A 470 -16.21 39.70 -18.23
N ASN A 471 -17.34 39.23 -17.71
CA ASN A 471 -17.42 37.95 -17.02
C ASN A 471 -17.19 36.75 -17.96
N ALA A 472 -16.83 35.59 -17.40
CA ALA A 472 -16.45 34.39 -18.15
C ALA A 472 -17.63 33.85 -19.01
N GLU A 473 -18.87 33.96 -18.52
CA GLU A 473 -20.07 33.49 -19.23
C GLU A 473 -20.32 34.30 -20.49
N ASP A 474 -20.21 35.65 -20.44
CA ASP A 474 -20.34 36.50 -21.58
C ASP A 474 -19.24 36.26 -22.62
N ILE A 475 -18.00 36.03 -22.18
CA ILE A 475 -16.90 35.67 -23.06
C ILE A 475 -17.21 34.33 -23.77
N GLN A 476 -17.66 33.33 -23.02
CA GLN A 476 -18.03 32.02 -23.56
C GLN A 476 -19.18 32.15 -24.59
N ASN A 477 -20.19 32.97 -24.28
CA ASN A 477 -21.28 33.23 -25.22
C ASN A 477 -20.79 33.84 -26.52
N GLN A 478 -19.81 34.76 -26.50
CA GLN A 478 -19.20 35.31 -27.70
C GLN A 478 -18.51 34.25 -28.54
N VAL A 479 -17.80 33.29 -27.90
CA VAL A 479 -17.19 32.16 -28.61
C VAL A 479 -18.24 31.30 -29.30
N TYR A 480 -19.35 31.00 -28.62
CA TYR A 480 -20.47 30.25 -29.20
C TYR A 480 -21.13 30.98 -30.38
N GLU A 481 -21.34 32.31 -30.27
CA GLU A 481 -21.95 33.10 -31.35
C GLU A 481 -21.03 33.17 -32.58
N VAL A 482 -19.70 33.26 -32.37
CA VAL A 482 -18.75 33.13 -33.51
C VAL A 482 -18.87 31.75 -34.15
N GLY A 483 -18.89 30.69 -33.37
CA GLY A 483 -19.08 29.33 -33.88
C GLY A 483 -20.36 29.19 -34.73
N LYS A 484 -21.50 29.69 -34.24
CA LYS A 484 -22.78 29.69 -34.95
C LYS A 484 -22.70 30.46 -36.27
N ARG A 485 -22.12 31.66 -36.27
CA ARG A 485 -21.97 32.49 -37.49
C ARG A 485 -21.20 31.77 -38.59
N HIS A 486 -20.23 30.94 -38.19
CA HIS A 486 -19.44 30.16 -39.13
C HIS A 486 -19.96 28.72 -39.34
N GLY A 487 -21.18 28.40 -38.90
CA GLY A 487 -21.85 27.13 -39.17
C GLY A 487 -21.33 25.92 -38.38
N PHE A 488 -20.68 26.15 -37.25
CA PHE A 488 -20.31 25.06 -36.35
C PHE A 488 -21.50 24.64 -35.49
N ALA A 489 -21.80 23.35 -35.47
CA ALA A 489 -22.85 22.81 -34.65
C ALA A 489 -22.43 22.85 -33.14
N ILE A 490 -23.35 23.29 -32.29
CA ILE A 490 -23.17 23.15 -30.84
C ILE A 490 -23.41 21.67 -30.50
N SER A 491 -22.38 21.00 -30.02
CA SER A 491 -22.54 19.62 -29.50
C SER A 491 -23.40 19.66 -28.24
N PRO A 492 -24.44 18.81 -28.08
CA PRO A 492 -25.21 18.72 -26.83
C PRO A 492 -24.42 18.01 -25.73
N GLY A 493 -23.31 18.54 -25.35
CA GLY A 493 -22.40 17.93 -24.36
C GLY A 493 -21.19 18.79 -24.03
N GLY A 494 -21.12 20.01 -24.49
CA GLY A 494 -20.13 21.03 -24.09
C GLY A 494 -18.84 20.93 -24.85
#